data_3b98327180a89261eec669a289a00f37
#
_entry.id   3b98327180a89261eec669a289a00f37
#
_cell.length_a   1.000
_cell.length_b   1.000
_cell.length_c   1.000
_cell.angle_alpha   90.00
_cell.angle_beta   90.00
_cell.angle_gamma   90.00
#
_symmetry.space_group_name_H-M   'P 1'
#
loop_
_entity.id
_entity.type
_entity.pdbx_description
1 polymer ?
#
loop_
_entity_poly.entity_id
_entity_poly.type
_entity_poly.pdbx_seq_one_letter_code
_entity_poly.pdbx_strand_id
1 'polypeptide(L)'
;SFSDAHECLEIPVIAANLHRAILPRQSQIWAVIRECDSRQRIVYSMAATFLGRMCLSGDVLNLTSEQWTAIEDGIAFYHEIAPVIRHGVTRFFGTEQTSWRHLKGWQGILRMDGTEGFAVFHTFGGELTEDPYVKLPEGCKFAIAGSYSDNLPEFELQNETLCWHTKENWKAAAVRVRKAL
;
A
#
# COMPACT_ATOMS: atom_id res chain seq x y z
N SER A 1 11.22 -10.73 10.03
CA SER A 1 10.08 -9.93 10.48
C SER A 1 10.57 -8.53 10.77
N PHE A 2 9.78 -7.59 10.34
CA PHE A 2 10.02 -6.25 10.73
C PHE A 2 9.12 -5.93 11.85
N SER A 3 9.68 -5.40 12.81
CA SER A 3 9.04 -4.52 13.70
C SER A 3 8.27 -5.16 14.84
N ASP A 4 8.97 -5.22 15.88
CA ASP A 4 8.43 -4.88 17.18
C ASP A 4 8.28 -3.34 17.32
N ALA A 5 8.30 -2.59 16.19
CA ALA A 5 8.11 -1.15 16.21
C ALA A 5 6.67 -0.83 16.60
N HIS A 6 6.49 -0.08 17.66
CA HIS A 6 5.18 0.41 18.09
C HIS A 6 4.62 1.47 17.12
N GLU A 7 5.50 2.09 16.31
CA GLU A 7 5.14 3.06 15.31
C GLU A 7 4.95 2.38 13.95
N CYS A 8 3.79 2.55 13.36
CA CYS A 8 3.50 1.97 12.04
C CYS A 8 3.89 2.89 10.88
N LEU A 9 4.22 4.15 11.15
CA LEU A 9 4.38 5.17 10.12
C LEU A 9 5.56 4.91 9.19
N GLU A 10 6.66 4.35 9.70
CA GLU A 10 7.85 4.01 8.93
C GLU A 10 7.79 2.64 8.23
N ILE A 11 6.87 1.77 8.62
CA ILE A 11 6.79 0.41 8.08
C ILE A 11 6.69 0.38 6.55
N PRO A 12 5.89 1.24 5.88
CA PRO A 12 5.80 1.22 4.42
C PRO A 12 7.15 1.44 3.73
N VAL A 13 7.96 2.36 4.22
CA VAL A 13 9.28 2.65 3.64
C VAL A 13 10.28 1.53 3.93
N ILE A 14 10.29 1.01 5.14
CA ILE A 14 11.13 -0.13 5.50
C ILE A 14 10.75 -1.35 4.66
N ALA A 15 9.46 -1.67 4.56
CA ALA A 15 8.95 -2.78 3.77
C ALA A 15 9.33 -2.67 2.28
N ALA A 16 9.17 -1.49 1.70
CA ALA A 16 9.55 -1.24 0.32
C ALA A 16 11.06 -1.41 0.09
N ASN A 17 11.90 -0.87 0.97
CA ASN A 17 13.35 -0.97 0.86
C ASN A 17 13.86 -2.41 0.98
N LEU A 18 13.17 -3.26 1.74
CA LEU A 18 13.53 -4.67 1.81
C LEU A 18 13.45 -5.39 0.48
N HIS A 19 12.55 -4.99 -0.39
CA HIS A 19 12.40 -5.61 -1.70
C HIS A 19 13.64 -5.44 -2.59
N ARG A 20 14.59 -4.61 -2.18
CA ARG A 20 15.92 -4.50 -2.81
C ARG A 20 16.84 -5.67 -2.46
N ALA A 21 16.57 -6.36 -1.35
CA ALA A 21 17.41 -7.43 -0.83
C ALA A 21 16.68 -8.78 -0.67
N ILE A 22 15.38 -8.75 -0.43
CA ILE A 22 14.57 -9.94 -0.14
C ILE A 22 13.32 -9.93 -1.03
N LEU A 23 12.95 -11.10 -1.53
CA LEU A 23 11.71 -11.23 -2.31
C LEU A 23 10.49 -10.92 -1.42
N PRO A 24 9.48 -10.17 -1.91
CA PRO A 24 8.28 -9.85 -1.14
C PRO A 24 7.59 -11.05 -0.52
N ARG A 25 7.51 -12.17 -1.25
CA ARG A 25 6.94 -13.43 -0.73
C ARG A 25 7.69 -14.03 0.46
N GLN A 26 8.90 -13.56 0.75
CA GLN A 26 9.74 -14.02 1.88
C GLN A 26 9.76 -13.01 3.03
N SER A 27 9.33 -11.77 2.80
CA SER A 27 9.26 -10.74 3.82
C SER A 27 7.89 -10.72 4.49
N GLN A 28 7.85 -10.82 5.79
CA GLN A 28 6.64 -10.72 6.60
C GLN A 28 6.49 -9.27 7.09
N ILE A 29 5.39 -8.64 6.73
CA ILE A 29 5.10 -7.25 7.09
C ILE A 29 3.94 -7.25 8.09
N TRP A 30 4.15 -6.59 9.21
CA TRP A 30 3.19 -6.58 10.31
C TRP A 30 2.33 -5.33 10.28
N ALA A 31 1.02 -5.51 10.40
CA ALA A 31 0.08 -4.48 10.83
C ALA A 31 -0.22 -4.71 12.31
N VAL A 32 0.31 -3.83 13.16
CA VAL A 32 0.01 -3.83 14.58
C VAL A 32 -1.18 -2.92 14.81
N ILE A 33 -2.35 -3.52 15.05
CA ILE A 33 -3.62 -2.81 15.23
C ILE A 33 -3.84 -2.54 16.72
N ARG A 34 -4.24 -1.32 17.06
CA ARG A 34 -4.56 -0.91 18.41
C ARG A 34 -6.06 -0.62 18.53
N GLU A 35 -6.61 -0.86 19.70
CA GLU A 35 -8.00 -0.54 20.03
C GLU A 35 -8.32 0.95 19.81
N CYS A 36 -7.35 1.83 20.02
CA CYS A 36 -7.49 3.28 19.81
C CYS A 36 -7.22 3.76 18.36
N ASP A 37 -6.88 2.86 17.44
CA ASP A 37 -6.57 3.25 16.06
C ASP A 37 -7.84 3.71 15.32
N SER A 38 -7.74 4.83 14.62
CA SER A 38 -8.76 5.24 13.67
C SER A 38 -8.80 4.32 12.45
N ARG A 39 -9.90 4.31 11.70
CA ARG A 39 -10.01 3.60 10.42
C ARG A 39 -8.86 3.96 9.48
N GLN A 40 -8.52 5.24 9.37
CA GLN A 40 -7.38 5.72 8.56
C GLN A 40 -6.06 5.06 8.97
N ARG A 41 -5.80 4.96 10.27
CA ARG A 41 -4.58 4.35 10.80
C ARG A 41 -4.53 2.85 10.50
N ILE A 42 -5.65 2.16 10.65
CA ILE A 42 -5.77 0.74 10.31
C ILE A 42 -5.50 0.53 8.82
N VAL A 43 -6.13 1.31 7.94
CA VAL A 43 -5.92 1.23 6.49
C VAL A 43 -4.46 1.50 6.13
N TYR A 44 -3.83 2.49 6.75
CA TYR A 44 -2.40 2.79 6.56
C TYR A 44 -1.52 1.58 6.90
N SER A 45 -1.76 0.94 8.03
CA SER A 45 -1.01 -0.23 8.48
C SER A 45 -1.29 -1.46 7.61
N MET A 46 -2.55 -1.70 7.26
CA MET A 46 -2.94 -2.81 6.39
C MET A 46 -2.33 -2.69 5.00
N ALA A 47 -2.38 -1.50 4.39
CA ALA A 47 -1.78 -1.24 3.08
C ALA A 47 -0.27 -1.51 3.06
N ALA A 48 0.44 -1.25 4.15
CA ALA A 48 1.86 -1.61 4.26
C ALA A 48 2.10 -3.12 4.14
N THR A 49 1.16 -3.95 4.63
CA THR A 49 1.29 -5.43 4.56
C THR A 49 1.18 -5.97 3.14
N PHE A 50 0.56 -5.22 2.21
CA PHE A 50 0.45 -5.61 0.80
C PHE A 50 1.82 -5.62 0.09
N LEU A 51 2.82 -5.03 0.70
CA LEU A 51 4.19 -5.06 0.20
C LEU A 51 4.89 -6.42 0.43
N GLY A 52 4.30 -7.33 1.23
CA GLY A 52 4.90 -8.64 1.50
C GLY A 52 3.87 -9.65 1.98
N ARG A 53 4.28 -10.54 2.87
CA ARG A 53 3.39 -11.48 3.55
C ARG A 53 2.70 -10.75 4.69
N MET A 54 1.38 -10.65 4.61
CA MET A 54 0.57 -10.03 5.64
C MET A 54 0.70 -10.76 6.98
N CYS A 55 0.89 -10.00 8.05
CA CYS A 55 0.78 -10.45 9.41
C CYS A 55 -0.01 -9.44 10.23
N LEU A 56 -1.05 -9.90 10.91
CA LEU A 56 -1.85 -9.08 11.81
C LEU A 56 -1.44 -9.36 13.25
N SER A 57 -1.37 -8.30 14.05
CA SER A 57 -1.02 -8.36 15.47
C SER A 57 -1.66 -7.19 16.22
N GLY A 58 -1.61 -7.22 17.54
CA GLY A 58 -2.06 -6.14 18.41
C GLY A 58 -3.36 -6.46 19.17
N ASP A 59 -4.15 -5.44 19.46
CA ASP A 59 -5.30 -5.50 20.38
C ASP A 59 -6.59 -5.94 19.69
N VAL A 60 -6.54 -7.07 18.97
CA VAL A 60 -7.63 -7.49 18.07
C VAL A 60 -8.93 -7.91 18.78
N LEU A 61 -8.94 -8.09 20.10
CA LEU A 61 -10.11 -8.60 20.82
C LEU A 61 -11.19 -7.54 21.08
N ASN A 62 -10.81 -6.27 21.16
CA ASN A 62 -11.68 -5.16 21.56
C ASN A 62 -11.98 -4.17 20.42
N LEU A 63 -11.77 -4.58 19.18
CA LEU A 63 -12.01 -3.71 18.02
C LEU A 63 -13.50 -3.50 17.78
N THR A 64 -13.83 -2.29 17.34
CA THR A 64 -15.19 -1.95 16.91
C THR A 64 -15.53 -2.62 15.57
N SER A 65 -16.82 -2.69 15.23
CA SER A 65 -17.27 -3.22 13.93
C SER A 65 -16.68 -2.43 12.74
N GLU A 66 -16.52 -1.11 12.87
CA GLU A 66 -15.92 -0.28 11.84
C GLU A 66 -14.42 -0.62 11.61
N GLN A 67 -13.70 -0.82 12.72
CA GLN A 67 -12.29 -1.25 12.65
C GLN A 67 -12.16 -2.64 12.02
N TRP A 68 -13.04 -3.58 12.41
CA TRP A 68 -13.08 -4.91 11.81
C TRP A 68 -13.39 -4.85 10.32
N THR A 69 -14.36 -4.05 9.88
CA THR A 69 -14.66 -3.86 8.45
C THR A 69 -13.42 -3.43 7.67
N ALA A 70 -12.64 -2.46 8.20
CA ALA A 70 -11.41 -2.04 7.53
C ALA A 70 -10.37 -3.18 7.41
N ILE A 71 -10.28 -4.06 8.41
CA ILE A 71 -9.37 -5.21 8.41
C ILE A 71 -9.86 -6.27 7.42
N GLU A 72 -11.14 -6.62 7.43
CA GLU A 72 -11.75 -7.61 6.55
C GLU A 72 -11.63 -7.21 5.09
N ASP A 73 -11.92 -5.95 4.75
CA ASP A 73 -11.72 -5.38 3.41
C ASP A 73 -10.25 -5.50 2.97
N GLY A 74 -9.32 -5.22 3.88
CA GLY A 74 -7.89 -5.35 3.62
C GLY A 74 -7.45 -6.79 3.41
N ILE A 75 -8.00 -7.74 4.17
CA ILE A 75 -7.75 -9.18 3.98
C ILE A 75 -8.30 -9.65 2.63
N ALA A 76 -9.52 -9.22 2.28
CA ALA A 76 -10.12 -9.55 0.98
C ALA A 76 -9.26 -9.04 -0.18
N PHE A 77 -8.84 -7.76 -0.11
CA PHE A 77 -7.95 -7.17 -1.11
C PHE A 77 -6.61 -7.93 -1.19
N TYR A 78 -6.02 -8.29 -0.04
CA TYR A 78 -4.77 -9.06 0.02
C TYR A 78 -4.90 -10.42 -0.70
N HIS A 79 -5.99 -11.13 -0.52
CA HIS A 79 -6.22 -12.41 -1.20
C HIS A 79 -6.24 -12.26 -2.72
N GLU A 80 -6.81 -11.17 -3.23
CA GLU A 80 -6.85 -10.90 -4.66
C GLU A 80 -5.48 -10.58 -5.26
N ILE A 81 -4.59 -9.93 -4.50
CA ILE A 81 -3.25 -9.55 -4.97
C ILE A 81 -2.14 -10.55 -4.62
N ALA A 82 -2.43 -11.55 -3.80
CA ALA A 82 -1.45 -12.53 -3.31
C ALA A 82 -0.66 -13.24 -4.43
N PRO A 83 -1.24 -13.63 -5.58
CA PRO A 83 -0.50 -14.19 -6.70
C PRO A 83 0.55 -13.20 -7.24
N VAL A 84 0.18 -11.92 -7.37
CA VAL A 84 1.09 -10.86 -7.84
C VAL A 84 2.19 -10.58 -6.81
N ILE A 85 1.91 -10.65 -5.50
CA ILE A 85 2.95 -10.58 -4.46
C ILE A 85 3.98 -11.69 -4.64
N ARG A 86 3.54 -12.88 -5.03
CA ARG A 86 4.39 -14.06 -5.17
C ARG A 86 5.31 -13.99 -6.39
N HIS A 87 4.82 -13.51 -7.53
CA HIS A 87 5.47 -13.65 -8.83
C HIS A 87 5.84 -12.32 -9.50
N GLY A 88 5.18 -11.23 -9.12
CA GLY A 88 5.31 -9.95 -9.80
C GLY A 88 6.66 -9.26 -9.60
N VAL A 89 6.95 -8.30 -10.49
CA VAL A 89 8.13 -7.43 -10.45
C VAL A 89 7.76 -6.10 -9.83
N THR A 90 8.59 -5.62 -8.91
CA THR A 90 8.37 -4.37 -8.16
C THR A 90 9.05 -3.18 -8.84
N ARG A 91 8.33 -2.06 -8.93
CA ARG A 91 8.86 -0.74 -9.31
C ARG A 91 8.53 0.27 -8.22
N PHE A 92 9.44 1.22 -8.01
CA PHE A 92 9.39 2.22 -6.94
C PHE A 92 9.18 3.60 -7.52
N PHE A 93 8.29 4.38 -6.91
CA PHE A 93 7.97 5.75 -7.26
C PHE A 93 7.86 6.59 -6.00
N GLY A 94 7.99 7.91 -6.13
CA GLY A 94 7.76 8.85 -5.05
C GLY A 94 9.00 9.60 -4.60
N THR A 95 8.86 10.29 -3.49
CA THR A 95 9.90 11.12 -2.90
C THR A 95 11.04 10.25 -2.35
N GLU A 96 12.27 10.59 -2.69
CA GLU A 96 13.44 9.93 -2.12
C GLU A 96 13.50 10.18 -0.61
N GLN A 97 13.48 9.10 0.16
CA GLN A 97 13.54 9.17 1.61
C GLN A 97 15.00 9.10 2.09
N THR A 98 15.46 10.17 2.72
CA THR A 98 16.81 10.25 3.31
C THR A 98 16.86 9.69 4.73
N SER A 99 15.70 9.50 5.36
CA SER A 99 15.57 8.95 6.70
C SER A 99 14.24 8.21 6.85
N TRP A 100 14.27 7.04 7.46
CA TRP A 100 13.06 6.31 7.80
C TRP A 100 12.29 6.90 9.02
N ARG A 101 12.92 7.81 9.77
CA ARG A 101 12.31 8.49 10.92
C ARG A 101 11.65 9.82 10.59
N HIS A 102 12.04 10.45 9.49
CA HIS A 102 11.58 11.79 9.09
C HIS A 102 11.02 11.74 7.68
N LEU A 103 9.99 10.93 7.49
CA LEU A 103 9.37 10.69 6.19
C LEU A 103 8.66 11.93 5.67
N LYS A 104 8.82 12.22 4.37
CA LYS A 104 8.19 13.35 3.68
C LYS A 104 7.66 12.94 2.31
N GLY A 105 6.66 13.68 1.84
CA GLY A 105 6.09 13.47 0.53
C GLY A 105 5.31 12.15 0.43
N TRP A 106 5.62 11.32 -0.57
CA TRP A 106 4.84 10.11 -0.82
C TRP A 106 5.71 8.96 -1.35
N GLN A 107 5.15 7.77 -1.31
CA GLN A 107 5.69 6.54 -1.88
C GLN A 107 4.61 5.84 -2.68
N GLY A 108 4.94 5.38 -3.89
CA GLY A 108 4.13 4.49 -4.71
C GLY A 108 4.93 3.22 -5.04
N ILE A 109 4.39 2.07 -4.73
CA ILE A 109 4.99 0.77 -5.06
C ILE A 109 4.07 0.05 -6.02
N LEU A 110 4.51 -0.07 -7.26
CA LEU A 110 3.82 -0.84 -8.29
C LEU A 110 4.42 -2.25 -8.36
N ARG A 111 3.54 -3.26 -8.42
CA ARG A 111 3.93 -4.63 -8.64
C ARG A 111 3.09 -5.24 -9.75
N MET A 112 3.77 -5.76 -10.79
CA MET A 112 3.13 -6.32 -11.98
C MET A 112 3.53 -7.78 -12.19
N ASP A 113 2.56 -8.60 -12.56
CA ASP A 113 2.74 -9.97 -13.04
C ASP A 113 1.99 -10.12 -14.38
N GLY A 114 2.71 -9.87 -15.46
CA GLY A 114 2.15 -9.89 -16.81
C GLY A 114 1.00 -8.89 -16.99
N THR A 115 -0.23 -9.42 -17.01
CA THR A 115 -1.45 -8.66 -17.30
C THR A 115 -2.19 -8.15 -16.07
N GLU A 116 -1.72 -8.50 -14.89
CA GLU A 116 -2.32 -8.08 -13.61
C GLU A 116 -1.27 -7.40 -12.75
N GLY A 117 -1.73 -6.49 -11.89
CA GLY A 117 -0.86 -5.80 -10.96
C GLY A 117 -1.62 -5.05 -9.88
N PHE A 118 -0.87 -4.48 -8.97
CA PHE A 118 -1.41 -3.55 -8.00
C PHE A 118 -0.39 -2.47 -7.65
N ALA A 119 -0.90 -1.32 -7.25
CA ALA A 119 -0.11 -0.25 -6.66
C ALA A 119 -0.52 -0.02 -5.21
N VAL A 120 0.45 0.30 -4.36
CA VAL A 120 0.24 0.74 -2.98
C VAL A 120 0.86 2.10 -2.81
N PHE A 121 0.05 3.04 -2.36
CA PHE A 121 0.47 4.41 -2.09
C PHE A 121 0.45 4.70 -0.59
N HIS A 122 1.46 5.44 -0.14
CA HIS A 122 1.50 6.03 1.19
C HIS A 122 1.94 7.48 1.07
N THR A 123 1.24 8.37 1.75
CA THR A 123 1.66 9.77 1.94
C THR A 123 2.29 9.94 3.31
N PHE A 124 3.21 10.85 3.42
CA PHE A 124 3.98 11.11 4.63
C PHE A 124 3.82 12.57 5.07
N GLY A 125 4.66 13.03 5.99
CA GLY A 125 4.63 14.42 6.43
C GLY A 125 5.12 15.42 5.38
N GLY A 126 4.83 16.70 5.61
CA GLY A 126 5.20 17.81 4.72
C GLY A 126 4.15 18.13 3.67
N GLU A 127 4.44 19.08 2.80
CA GLU A 127 3.58 19.48 1.70
C GLU A 127 3.69 18.47 0.55
N LEU A 128 2.55 18.02 0.05
CA LEU A 128 2.47 17.21 -1.17
C LEU A 128 2.42 18.15 -2.38
N THR A 129 3.54 18.30 -3.07
CA THR A 129 3.67 19.17 -4.25
C THR A 129 3.04 18.58 -5.51
N GLU A 130 2.85 17.27 -5.52
CA GLU A 130 2.22 16.52 -6.61
C GLU A 130 1.35 15.39 -6.05
N ASP A 131 0.44 14.89 -6.85
CA ASP A 131 -0.35 13.70 -6.51
C ASP A 131 0.52 12.45 -6.64
N PRO A 132 0.40 11.46 -5.74
CA PRO A 132 1.07 10.18 -5.87
C PRO A 132 0.69 9.46 -7.17
N TYR A 133 1.68 8.92 -7.89
CA TYR A 133 1.44 8.20 -9.12
C TYR A 133 2.37 6.99 -9.31
N VAL A 134 1.99 6.10 -10.21
CA VAL A 134 2.85 5.04 -10.74
C VAL A 134 2.69 4.95 -12.25
N LYS A 135 3.74 4.48 -12.93
CA LYS A 135 3.71 4.23 -14.39
C LYS A 135 3.56 2.75 -14.65
N LEU A 136 2.47 2.38 -15.29
CA LEU A 136 2.18 1.02 -15.76
C LEU A 136 3.07 0.68 -16.98
N PRO A 137 3.21 -0.60 -17.33
CA PRO A 137 3.93 -1.00 -18.54
C PRO A 137 3.32 -0.39 -19.80
N GLU A 138 4.18 0.09 -20.68
CA GLU A 138 3.78 0.66 -21.98
C GLU A 138 3.22 -0.42 -22.93
N GLY A 139 2.41 0.03 -23.87
CA GLY A 139 1.87 -0.82 -24.95
C GLY A 139 0.70 -1.72 -24.51
N CYS A 140 0.19 -1.57 -23.31
CA CYS A 140 -0.99 -2.28 -22.82
C CYS A 140 -1.99 -1.29 -22.21
N LYS A 141 -3.26 -1.48 -22.53
CA LYS A 141 -4.33 -0.76 -21.82
C LYS A 141 -4.65 -1.52 -20.52
N PHE A 142 -4.76 -0.79 -19.44
CA PHE A 142 -5.16 -1.31 -18.14
C PHE A 142 -6.48 -0.67 -17.69
N ALA A 143 -7.18 -1.37 -16.80
CA ALA A 143 -8.36 -0.88 -16.10
C ALA A 143 -8.20 -1.11 -14.60
N ILE A 144 -8.82 -0.24 -13.80
CA ILE A 144 -8.90 -0.42 -12.36
C ILE A 144 -9.85 -1.59 -12.07
N ALA A 145 -9.41 -2.55 -11.28
CA ALA A 145 -10.13 -3.78 -10.98
C ALA A 145 -10.55 -3.91 -9.51
N GLY A 146 -10.18 -2.96 -8.68
CA GLY A 146 -10.52 -2.90 -7.26
C GLY A 146 -9.60 -1.96 -6.50
N SER A 147 -10.02 -1.53 -5.32
CA SER A 147 -9.23 -0.64 -4.48
C SER A 147 -9.45 -0.91 -3.00
N TYR A 148 -8.52 -0.44 -2.18
CA TYR A 148 -8.59 -0.46 -0.73
C TYR A 148 -8.09 0.88 -0.17
N SER A 149 -8.91 1.54 0.64
CA SER A 149 -8.59 2.83 1.28
C SER A 149 -9.55 3.10 2.44
N ASP A 150 -9.32 4.16 3.21
CA ASP A 150 -10.21 4.60 4.29
C ASP A 150 -11.49 5.29 3.80
N ASN A 151 -11.41 5.95 2.65
CA ASN A 151 -12.54 6.58 1.95
C ASN A 151 -12.56 6.12 0.49
N LEU A 152 -13.56 6.52 -0.28
CA LEU A 152 -13.56 6.28 -1.72
C LEU A 152 -12.37 7.01 -2.34
N PRO A 153 -11.38 6.27 -2.87
CA PRO A 153 -10.19 6.90 -3.41
C PRO A 153 -10.48 7.45 -4.81
N GLU A 154 -9.99 8.65 -5.08
CA GLU A 154 -10.03 9.22 -6.43
C GLU A 154 -8.78 8.76 -7.20
N PHE A 155 -8.91 7.67 -7.94
CA PHE A 155 -7.89 7.21 -8.87
C PHE A 155 -8.20 7.64 -10.29
N GLU A 156 -7.20 8.17 -10.98
CA GLU A 156 -7.24 8.43 -12.42
C GLU A 156 -6.21 7.57 -13.14
N LEU A 157 -6.63 6.93 -14.21
CA LEU A 157 -5.74 6.15 -15.08
C LEU A 157 -5.75 6.76 -16.47
N GLN A 158 -4.68 7.45 -16.84
CA GLN A 158 -4.53 8.10 -18.14
C GLN A 158 -3.11 7.88 -18.67
N ASN A 159 -3.00 7.49 -19.95
CA ASN A 159 -1.70 7.32 -20.64
C ASN A 159 -0.68 6.50 -19.83
N GLU A 160 -1.06 5.29 -19.41
CA GLU A 160 -0.28 4.38 -18.56
C GLU A 160 0.13 4.97 -17.20
N THR A 161 -0.35 6.15 -16.83
CA THR A 161 -0.11 6.73 -15.52
C THR A 161 -1.35 6.55 -14.65
N LEU A 162 -1.17 5.91 -13.51
CA LEU A 162 -2.18 5.76 -12.49
C LEU A 162 -1.88 6.74 -11.36
N CYS A 163 -2.72 7.77 -11.20
CA CYS A 163 -2.64 8.78 -10.16
C CYS A 163 -3.64 8.51 -9.04
N TRP A 164 -3.27 8.85 -7.84
CA TRP A 164 -4.14 8.94 -6.68
C TRP A 164 -4.28 10.39 -6.25
N HIS A 165 -5.45 10.99 -6.48
CA HIS A 165 -5.70 12.38 -6.10
C HIS A 165 -5.88 12.50 -4.60
N THR A 166 -4.86 13.02 -3.93
CA THR A 166 -4.88 13.29 -2.49
C THR A 166 -3.93 14.43 -2.12
N LYS A 167 -4.31 15.20 -1.11
CA LYS A 167 -3.45 16.22 -0.49
C LYS A 167 -3.25 15.96 1.00
N GLU A 168 -3.79 14.85 1.48
CA GLU A 168 -3.73 14.50 2.90
C GLU A 168 -2.45 13.74 3.23
N ASN A 169 -1.86 14.05 4.38
CA ASN A 169 -0.69 13.36 4.92
C ASN A 169 -1.12 12.10 5.71
N TRP A 170 -0.20 11.16 5.80
CA TRP A 170 -0.36 9.92 6.58
C TRP A 170 -1.57 9.08 6.15
N LYS A 171 -1.83 9.08 4.87
CA LYS A 171 -2.86 8.27 4.21
C LYS A 171 -2.22 7.12 3.45
N ALA A 172 -3.03 6.11 3.19
CA ALA A 172 -2.68 5.03 2.28
C ALA A 172 -3.87 4.64 1.42
N ALA A 173 -3.55 4.20 0.21
CA ALA A 173 -4.50 3.56 -0.68
C ALA A 173 -3.80 2.48 -1.50
N ALA A 174 -4.54 1.44 -1.84
CA ALA A 174 -4.08 0.43 -2.76
C ALA A 174 -5.09 0.24 -3.88
N VAL A 175 -4.60 -0.09 -5.07
CA VAL A 175 -5.43 -0.25 -6.25
C VAL A 175 -4.93 -1.42 -7.08
N ARG A 176 -5.85 -2.28 -7.51
CA ARG A 176 -5.58 -3.40 -8.41
C ARG A 176 -5.87 -2.96 -9.83
N VAL A 177 -4.97 -3.31 -10.74
CA VAL A 177 -5.11 -3.07 -12.17
C VAL A 177 -5.06 -4.39 -12.93
N ARG A 178 -5.81 -4.45 -14.02
CA ARG A 178 -5.83 -5.58 -14.94
C ARG A 178 -5.80 -5.06 -16.37
N LYS A 179 -5.14 -5.81 -17.25
CA LYS A 179 -5.17 -5.51 -18.69
C LYS A 179 -6.61 -5.46 -19.17
N ALA A 180 -6.98 -4.36 -19.84
CA ALA A 180 -8.27 -4.24 -20.51
C ALA A 180 -8.33 -5.19 -21.71
N LEU A 181 -9.48 -5.81 -21.92
CA LEU A 181 -9.75 -6.68 -23.06
C LEU A 181 -9.82 -5.90 -24.37
#